data_8e31430ae9b3771c152a3c3b39e2bc17
#
_entry.id   8e31430ae9b3771c152a3c3b39e2bc17
#
_cell.length_a   1.000
_cell.length_b   1.000
_cell.length_c   1.000
_cell.angle_alpha   90.00
_cell.angle_beta   90.00
_cell.angle_gamma   90.00
#
_symmetry.space_group_name_H-M   'P 1'
#
loop_
_entity.id
_entity.type
_entity.pdbx_description
1 polymer ?
#
loop_
_entity_poly.entity_id
_entity_poly.type
_entity_poly.pdbx_seq_one_letter_code
_entity_poly.pdbx_strand_id
1 'polypeptide(L)'
;MNFLKGTLVIDHGKSAFLLTGARSSFPISLENPPDLNSEICLGIRPESVSFEPTGAVNPSSVVFEAGLEIVENLGHESLFHLDLFGQSVKARISSSKPMVASGPGVVRFAFRDMHWFDAKTEKRLSA
;
A
#
# COMPACT_ATOMS: atom_id res chain seq x y z
N MET A 1 -10.40 -5.86 0.95
CA MET A 1 -8.93 -5.71 0.74
C MET A 1 -8.67 -4.64 -0.30
N ASN A 2 -7.68 -3.79 -0.06
CA ASN A 2 -7.22 -2.84 -1.06
C ASN A 2 -6.33 -3.54 -2.08
N PHE A 3 -6.49 -3.22 -3.36
CA PHE A 3 -5.62 -3.74 -4.41
C PHE A 3 -4.96 -2.56 -5.12
N LEU A 4 -3.65 -2.51 -5.08
CA LEU A 4 -2.85 -1.46 -5.69
C LEU A 4 -2.06 -2.04 -6.86
N LYS A 5 -2.19 -1.41 -8.01
CA LYS A 5 -1.51 -1.85 -9.22
C LYS A 5 -0.09 -1.32 -9.29
N GLY A 6 0.79 -2.13 -9.81
CA GLY A 6 2.15 -1.77 -10.06
C GLY A 6 2.84 -2.77 -10.98
N THR A 7 4.13 -2.64 -11.10
CA THR A 7 4.93 -3.41 -12.05
C THR A 7 6.08 -4.10 -11.34
N LEU A 8 6.36 -5.34 -11.72
CA LEU A 8 7.55 -6.05 -11.27
C LEU A 8 8.76 -5.55 -12.06
N VAL A 9 9.73 -5.02 -11.34
CA VAL A 9 10.95 -4.45 -11.93
C VAL A 9 12.19 -5.04 -11.26
N ILE A 10 13.35 -4.76 -11.84
CA ILE A 10 14.64 -5.05 -11.19
C ILE A 10 15.22 -3.71 -10.72
N ASP A 11 15.60 -3.66 -9.45
CA ASP A 11 16.26 -2.53 -8.83
C ASP A 11 17.44 -3.04 -8.01
N HIS A 12 18.62 -2.50 -8.29
CA HIS A 12 19.88 -2.98 -7.68
C HIS A 12 20.09 -4.49 -7.79
N GLY A 13 19.70 -5.07 -8.94
CA GLY A 13 19.86 -6.49 -9.21
C GLY A 13 18.84 -7.40 -8.53
N LYS A 14 17.83 -6.85 -7.87
CA LYS A 14 16.81 -7.60 -7.14
C LYS A 14 15.42 -7.27 -7.63
N SER A 15 14.51 -8.23 -7.48
CA SER A 15 13.08 -8.01 -7.77
C SER A 15 12.52 -6.91 -6.86
N ALA A 16 11.75 -6.02 -7.45
CA ALA A 16 11.13 -4.91 -6.75
C ALA A 16 9.75 -4.62 -7.31
N PHE A 17 8.91 -3.98 -6.50
CA PHE A 17 7.59 -3.53 -6.90
C PHE A 17 7.61 -2.02 -7.10
N LEU A 18 7.23 -1.59 -8.29
CA LEU A 18 7.05 -0.18 -8.60
C LEU A 18 5.55 0.11 -8.66
N LEU A 19 5.04 0.74 -7.61
CA LEU A 19 3.65 1.18 -7.56
C LEU A 19 3.38 2.18 -8.68
N THR A 20 2.29 1.99 -9.42
CA THR A 20 1.93 2.88 -10.53
C THR A 20 1.80 4.31 -10.03
N GLY A 21 2.56 5.22 -10.62
CA GLY A 21 2.62 6.63 -10.23
C GLY A 21 3.72 6.97 -9.24
N ALA A 22 4.33 5.98 -8.60
CA ALA A 22 5.41 6.21 -7.67
C ALA A 22 6.74 6.41 -8.40
N ARG A 23 7.68 7.10 -7.75
CA ARG A 23 9.02 7.37 -8.31
C ARG A 23 10.05 6.32 -7.95
N SER A 24 9.82 5.59 -6.86
CA SER A 24 10.75 4.58 -6.39
C SER A 24 10.05 3.27 -6.11
N SER A 25 10.77 2.19 -6.34
CA SER A 25 10.33 0.84 -6.05
C SER A 25 10.77 0.42 -4.65
N PHE A 26 10.21 -0.68 -4.17
CA PHE A 26 10.71 -1.33 -2.96
C PHE A 26 10.92 -2.82 -3.22
N PRO A 27 11.89 -3.45 -2.52
CA PRO A 27 12.22 -4.84 -2.77
C PRO A 27 11.10 -5.78 -2.36
N ILE A 28 10.88 -6.81 -3.17
CA ILE A 28 9.95 -7.90 -2.87
C ILE A 28 10.63 -9.22 -3.15
N SER A 29 10.15 -10.28 -2.51
CA SER A 29 10.62 -11.63 -2.73
C SER A 29 9.44 -12.52 -3.09
N LEU A 30 9.48 -13.10 -4.29
CA LEU A 30 8.46 -14.02 -4.78
C LEU A 30 9.11 -15.34 -5.13
N GLU A 31 8.47 -16.47 -4.76
CA GLU A 31 9.02 -17.81 -5.05
C GLU A 31 9.11 -18.09 -6.55
N ASN A 32 8.06 -17.77 -7.28
CA ASN A 32 7.98 -17.95 -8.72
C ASN A 32 7.54 -16.64 -9.35
N PRO A 33 8.46 -15.68 -9.49
CA PRO A 33 8.07 -14.36 -10.00
C PRO A 33 7.61 -14.46 -11.47
N PRO A 34 6.59 -13.69 -11.84
CA PRO A 34 6.23 -13.54 -13.25
C PRO A 34 7.33 -12.81 -14.02
N ASP A 35 7.16 -12.68 -15.32
CA ASP A 35 8.14 -11.99 -16.16
C ASP A 35 8.33 -10.53 -15.71
N LEU A 36 9.53 -10.02 -15.93
CA LEU A 36 9.83 -8.61 -15.66
C LEU A 36 8.89 -7.71 -16.44
N ASN A 37 8.56 -6.58 -15.84
CA ASN A 37 7.61 -5.60 -16.35
C ASN A 37 6.17 -6.11 -16.40
N SER A 38 5.89 -7.26 -15.81
CA SER A 38 4.52 -7.74 -15.64
C SER A 38 3.78 -6.86 -14.64
N GLU A 39 2.49 -6.63 -14.90
CA GLU A 39 1.64 -5.95 -13.96
C GLU A 39 1.25 -6.92 -12.84
N ILE A 40 1.48 -6.50 -11.60
CA ILE A 40 1.09 -7.25 -10.41
C ILE A 40 0.33 -6.32 -9.47
N CYS A 41 -0.43 -6.91 -8.56
CA CYS A 41 -1.19 -6.15 -7.57
C CYS A 41 -0.70 -6.44 -6.17
N LEU A 42 -0.57 -5.37 -5.40
CA LEU A 42 -0.39 -5.44 -3.95
C LEU A 42 -1.76 -5.48 -3.30
N GLY A 43 -2.06 -6.53 -2.54
CA GLY A 43 -3.25 -6.62 -1.71
C GLY A 43 -2.91 -6.29 -0.27
N ILE A 44 -3.67 -5.38 0.33
CA ILE A 44 -3.48 -5.03 1.74
C ILE A 44 -4.84 -4.73 2.37
N ARG A 45 -5.05 -5.27 3.57
CA ARG A 45 -6.32 -5.08 4.28
C ARG A 45 -6.41 -3.68 4.86
N PRO A 46 -7.62 -3.09 4.91
CA PRO A 46 -7.80 -1.75 5.48
C PRO A 46 -7.28 -1.60 6.90
N GLU A 47 -7.41 -2.62 7.73
CA GLU A 47 -6.92 -2.62 9.11
C GLU A 47 -5.39 -2.68 9.20
N SER A 48 -4.72 -3.07 8.12
CA SER A 48 -3.25 -3.13 8.04
C SER A 48 -2.63 -1.87 7.45
N VAL A 49 -3.44 -0.88 7.09
CA VAL A 49 -2.97 0.40 6.56
C VAL A 49 -2.94 1.42 7.69
N SER A 50 -1.80 2.06 7.88
CA SER A 50 -1.65 3.19 8.81
C SER A 50 -1.57 4.50 8.04
N PHE A 51 -2.17 5.55 8.60
CA PHE A 51 -2.07 6.88 8.03
C PHE A 51 -1.76 7.88 9.13
N GLU A 52 -0.73 8.69 8.91
CA GLU A 52 -0.24 9.67 9.87
C GLU A 52 0.15 10.96 9.15
N PRO A 53 0.10 12.14 9.82
CA PRO A 53 0.54 13.39 9.22
C PRO A 53 2.02 13.34 8.79
N THR A 54 2.85 12.66 9.56
CA THR A 54 4.27 12.42 9.26
C THR A 54 4.62 11.01 9.67
N GLY A 55 5.57 10.40 8.98
CA GLY A 55 5.96 9.03 9.30
C GLY A 55 7.45 8.82 9.19
N ALA A 56 8.02 8.13 10.17
CA ALA A 56 9.41 7.69 10.13
C ALA A 56 9.53 6.42 9.29
N VAL A 57 10.58 6.35 8.50
CA VAL A 57 10.91 5.14 7.72
C VAL A 57 11.51 4.10 8.66
N ASN A 58 11.07 2.85 8.53
CA ASN A 58 11.72 1.74 9.22
C ASN A 58 11.90 0.55 8.26
N PRO A 59 12.85 -0.37 8.56
CA PRO A 59 13.16 -1.46 7.62
C PRO A 59 12.05 -2.48 7.40
N SER A 60 11.04 -2.52 8.27
CA SER A 60 9.96 -3.51 8.18
C SER A 60 8.72 -3.00 7.45
N SER A 61 8.74 -1.76 6.95
CA SER A 61 7.59 -1.18 6.27
C SER A 61 8.02 -0.25 5.15
N VAL A 62 7.08 0.00 4.23
CA VAL A 62 7.22 1.01 3.19
C VAL A 62 6.26 2.17 3.48
N VAL A 63 6.68 3.37 3.13
CA VAL A 63 5.97 4.61 3.41
C VAL A 63 5.78 5.39 2.11
N PHE A 64 4.56 5.87 1.87
CA PHE A 64 4.23 6.72 0.72
C PHE A 64 3.48 7.96 1.17
N GLU A 65 3.69 9.05 0.46
CA GLU A 65 2.85 10.23 0.62
C GLU A 65 1.46 9.94 0.03
N ALA A 66 0.42 10.35 0.73
CA ALA A 66 -0.96 10.14 0.33
C ALA A 66 -1.83 11.32 0.76
N GLY A 67 -2.95 11.53 0.06
CA GLY A 67 -3.93 12.54 0.42
C GLY A 67 -5.15 11.91 1.08
N LEU A 68 -5.55 12.46 2.23
CA LEU A 68 -6.80 12.06 2.88
C LEU A 68 -7.94 12.82 2.24
N GLU A 69 -8.88 12.11 1.64
CA GLU A 69 -10.02 12.69 0.93
C GLU A 69 -11.29 12.71 1.76
N ILE A 70 -11.64 11.59 2.36
CA ILE A 70 -12.89 11.41 3.09
C ILE A 70 -12.62 10.61 4.36
N VAL A 71 -13.30 10.98 5.44
CA VAL A 71 -13.34 10.22 6.69
C VAL A 71 -14.77 9.82 6.97
N GLU A 72 -15.02 8.52 7.07
CA GLU A 72 -16.30 7.99 7.51
C GLU A 72 -16.19 7.55 8.97
N ASN A 73 -17.03 8.11 9.83
CA ASN A 73 -17.08 7.73 11.23
C ASN A 73 -18.02 6.51 11.37
N LEU A 74 -17.46 5.40 11.84
CA LEU A 74 -18.20 4.13 12.00
C LEU A 74 -18.46 3.79 13.48
N GLY A 75 -18.31 4.77 14.39
CA GLY A 75 -18.47 4.58 15.82
C GLY A 75 -17.15 4.32 16.51
N HIS A 76 -16.79 3.03 16.71
CA HIS A 76 -15.53 2.67 17.38
C HIS A 76 -14.30 2.88 16.49
N GLU A 77 -14.49 3.06 15.21
CA GLU A 77 -13.41 3.25 14.25
C GLU A 77 -13.86 4.19 13.14
N SER A 78 -12.90 4.66 12.37
CA SER A 78 -13.14 5.49 11.19
C SER A 78 -12.55 4.81 9.96
N LEU A 79 -13.19 5.00 8.82
CA LEU A 79 -12.69 4.55 7.54
C LEU A 79 -12.16 5.76 6.78
N PHE A 80 -10.85 5.76 6.56
CA PHE A 80 -10.16 6.82 5.82
C PHE A 80 -10.08 6.42 4.36
N HIS A 81 -10.52 7.32 3.48
CA HIS A 81 -10.38 7.17 2.04
C HIS A 81 -9.19 8.00 1.58
N LEU A 82 -8.16 7.32 1.10
CA LEU A 82 -6.89 7.93 0.75
C LEU A 82 -6.66 7.85 -0.76
N ASP A 83 -6.04 8.89 -1.30
CA ASP A 83 -5.53 8.89 -2.66
C ASP A 83 -4.02 8.64 -2.64
N LEU A 84 -3.60 7.57 -3.31
CA LEU A 84 -2.20 7.17 -3.42
C LEU A 84 -1.85 7.11 -4.90
N PHE A 85 -1.27 8.18 -5.42
CA PHE A 85 -0.91 8.33 -6.83
C PHE A 85 -2.07 8.03 -7.78
N GLY A 86 -3.27 8.50 -7.44
CA GLY A 86 -4.46 8.27 -8.24
C GLY A 86 -5.19 6.95 -7.96
N GLN A 87 -4.65 6.10 -7.11
CA GLN A 87 -5.29 4.87 -6.67
C GLN A 87 -5.94 5.05 -5.31
N SER A 88 -7.14 4.52 -5.14
CA SER A 88 -7.89 4.62 -3.90
C SER A 88 -7.45 3.56 -2.90
N VAL A 89 -7.17 3.99 -1.68
CA VAL A 89 -6.80 3.10 -0.56
C VAL A 89 -7.70 3.43 0.63
N LYS A 90 -8.21 2.40 1.28
CA LYS A 90 -9.00 2.55 2.50
C LYS A 90 -8.19 2.08 3.70
N ALA A 91 -8.18 2.90 4.74
CA ALA A 91 -7.55 2.57 6.02
C ALA A 91 -8.59 2.58 7.13
N ARG A 92 -8.60 1.52 7.92
CA ARG A 92 -9.48 1.42 9.08
C ARG A 92 -8.70 1.82 10.32
N ILE A 93 -9.08 2.94 10.92
CA ILE A 93 -8.35 3.57 12.02
C ILE A 93 -9.21 3.55 13.28
N SER A 94 -8.62 3.18 14.41
CA SER A 94 -9.32 3.23 15.69
C SER A 94 -9.66 4.66 16.08
N SER A 95 -10.88 4.87 16.59
CA SER A 95 -11.35 6.18 17.04
C SER A 95 -10.57 6.72 18.24
N SER A 96 -9.79 5.91 18.91
CA SER A 96 -8.94 6.35 20.02
C SER A 96 -7.72 7.16 19.57
N LYS A 97 -7.39 7.13 18.28
CA LYS A 97 -6.27 7.90 17.72
C LYS A 97 -6.75 9.31 17.35
N PRO A 98 -5.86 10.33 17.44
CA PRO A 98 -6.19 11.67 16.98
C PRO A 98 -6.64 11.65 15.52
N MET A 99 -7.75 12.33 15.24
CA MET A 99 -8.29 12.39 13.88
C MET A 99 -7.66 13.53 13.11
N VAL A 100 -7.24 13.21 11.88
CA VAL A 100 -6.88 14.21 10.88
C VAL A 100 -8.08 14.34 9.95
N ALA A 101 -8.60 15.55 9.78
CA ALA A 101 -9.84 15.76 9.04
C ALA A 101 -9.65 15.72 7.52
N SER A 102 -8.51 16.16 7.02
CA SER A 102 -8.18 16.19 5.59
C SER A 102 -6.71 16.57 5.41
N GLY A 103 -6.22 16.41 4.21
CA GLY A 103 -4.92 16.91 3.80
C GLY A 103 -3.86 15.83 3.58
N PRO A 104 -2.62 16.27 3.35
CA PRO A 104 -1.54 15.33 3.08
C PRO A 104 -1.08 14.59 4.33
N GLY A 105 -0.56 13.40 4.12
CA GLY A 105 0.00 12.59 5.17
C GLY A 105 0.81 11.46 4.57
N VAL A 106 1.12 10.49 5.41
CA VAL A 106 1.95 9.34 5.04
C VAL A 106 1.18 8.07 5.31
N VAL A 107 1.05 7.23 4.30
CA VAL A 107 0.50 5.89 4.42
C VAL A 107 1.65 4.90 4.64
N ARG A 108 1.45 3.94 5.53
CA ARG A 108 2.44 2.94 5.86
C ARG A 108 1.87 1.54 5.66
N PHE A 109 2.65 0.70 4.97
CA PHE A 109 2.35 -0.72 4.78
C PHE A 109 3.49 -1.55 5.37
N ALA A 110 3.20 -2.42 6.32
CA ALA A 110 4.19 -3.37 6.82
C ALA A 110 4.37 -4.50 5.79
N PHE A 111 5.62 -4.89 5.51
CA PHE A 111 5.90 -5.94 4.53
C PHE A 111 5.17 -7.25 4.85
N ARG A 112 5.08 -7.61 6.12
CA ARG A 112 4.39 -8.84 6.57
C ARG A 112 2.89 -8.88 6.25
N ASP A 113 2.27 -7.71 6.03
CA ASP A 113 0.84 -7.60 5.76
C ASP A 113 0.52 -7.54 4.27
N MET A 114 1.54 -7.59 3.42
CA MET A 114 1.39 -7.51 1.98
C MET A 114 1.04 -8.87 1.38
N HIS A 115 0.11 -8.85 0.42
CA HIS A 115 -0.25 -10.01 -0.38
C HIS A 115 -0.08 -9.66 -1.85
N TRP A 116 0.43 -10.59 -2.63
CA TRP A 116 0.75 -10.35 -4.03
C TRP A 116 -0.13 -11.15 -4.96
N PHE A 117 -0.57 -10.54 -6.05
CA PHE A 117 -1.45 -11.16 -7.02
C PHE A 117 -1.00 -10.83 -8.43
N ASP A 118 -1.17 -11.79 -9.35
CA ASP A 118 -1.02 -11.54 -10.77
C ASP A 118 -2.19 -10.67 -11.23
N ALA A 119 -1.91 -9.56 -11.93
CA ALA A 119 -2.96 -8.63 -12.32
C ALA A 119 -3.89 -9.17 -13.40
N LYS A 120 -3.41 -10.10 -14.23
CA LYS A 120 -4.19 -10.69 -15.32
C LYS A 120 -5.03 -11.87 -14.87
N THR A 121 -4.43 -12.80 -14.10
CA THR A 121 -5.09 -14.03 -13.67
C THR A 121 -5.78 -13.89 -12.33
N GLU A 122 -5.44 -12.85 -11.56
CA GLU A 122 -5.88 -12.62 -10.19
C GLU A 122 -5.44 -13.71 -9.22
N LYS A 123 -4.54 -14.58 -9.65
CA LYS A 123 -3.99 -15.64 -8.79
C LYS A 123 -2.98 -15.07 -7.82
N ARG A 124 -2.99 -15.60 -6.62
CA ARG A 124 -2.03 -15.21 -5.58
C ARG A 124 -0.64 -15.69 -5.93
N LEU A 125 0.34 -14.79 -5.74
CA LEU A 125 1.76 -15.07 -5.89
C LEU A 125 2.36 -15.30 -4.51
N SER A 126 3.04 -16.43 -4.35
CA SER A 126 3.67 -16.76 -3.07
C SER A 126 4.96 -15.96 -2.88
N ALA A 127 5.14 -15.48 -1.67
CA ALA A 127 6.33 -14.72 -1.28
C ALA A 127 7.31 -15.59 -0.49
#